data_bd7af2414f89f2db3fe333cc72f43b65
#
_entry.id   bd7af2414f89f2db3fe333cc72f43b65
#
_cell.length_a   1.000
_cell.length_b   1.000
_cell.length_c   1.000
_cell.angle_alpha   90.00
_cell.angle_beta   90.00
_cell.angle_gamma   90.00
#
_symmetry.space_group_name_H-M   'P 1'
#
loop_
_entity.id
_entity.type
_entity.pdbx_description
1 polymer ?
#
loop_
_entity_poly.entity_id
_entity_poly.type
_entity_poly.pdbx_seq_one_letter_code
_entity_poly.pdbx_strand_id
1 'polypeptide(L)'
;MKLVTFEINGRSAVGLLNADATAVHPVPGCADMQTLIGLWPVLDTAAVLRSAALPLEQVRLLAPIPRPEQDVICLGINYFDHAKESERVTGKGAKAPDTFPIYFSKRVHEAVAPGGDIDSHSDIVADLDYEAELAVVIGRRAYNVSEAEALEYVFGYTILNDVSARTIQNQHKQWYRGKSLDGLTPMGPWIVTPEEFDVREPHCIRSRVNGELRQDSTTDLMIFHVAYVIAELSRGMTLLPGTIISMGTPAGVGMGFDPPKWLHPGDEVACSIEGIGTLTNTVR
;
A
#
# COMPACT_ATOMS: atom_id res chain seq x y z
N MET A 1 9.71 9.80 10.25
CA MET A 1 10.78 8.75 10.22
C MET A 1 10.41 7.69 9.20
N LYS A 2 11.42 6.99 8.63
CA LYS A 2 11.20 5.86 7.71
C LYS A 2 11.54 4.55 8.43
N LEU A 3 10.62 3.59 8.37
CA LEU A 3 10.71 2.31 9.07
C LEU A 3 10.70 1.16 8.07
N VAL A 4 11.61 0.23 8.27
CA VAL A 4 11.79 -0.93 7.38
C VAL A 4 11.69 -2.24 8.12
N THR A 5 11.14 -3.24 7.44
CA THR A 5 11.38 -4.65 7.75
C THR A 5 12.44 -5.15 6.78
N PHE A 6 13.45 -5.83 7.27
CA PHE A 6 14.57 -6.30 6.46
C PHE A 6 15.06 -7.67 6.92
N GLU A 7 15.76 -8.33 6.03
CA GLU A 7 16.43 -9.59 6.32
C GLU A 7 17.95 -9.41 6.27
N ILE A 8 18.63 -9.96 7.27
CA ILE A 8 20.08 -10.11 7.31
C ILE A 8 20.44 -11.49 7.86
N ASN A 9 21.32 -12.21 7.17
CA ASN A 9 21.75 -13.56 7.56
C ASN A 9 20.58 -14.54 7.80
N GLY A 10 19.52 -14.45 6.97
CA GLY A 10 18.34 -15.31 7.05
C GLY A 10 17.41 -15.01 8.24
N ARG A 11 17.57 -13.86 8.90
CA ARG A 11 16.71 -13.43 10.01
C ARG A 11 16.03 -12.10 9.67
N SER A 12 14.74 -12.06 9.93
CA SER A 12 13.96 -10.82 9.83
C SER A 12 14.22 -9.92 11.04
N ALA A 13 14.26 -8.62 10.79
CA ALA A 13 14.37 -7.57 11.79
C ALA A 13 13.65 -6.32 11.31
N VAL A 14 13.40 -5.38 12.21
CA VAL A 14 12.88 -4.05 11.87
C VAL A 14 13.87 -2.98 12.31
N GLY A 15 13.83 -1.84 11.64
CA GLY A 15 14.75 -0.75 11.94
C GLY A 15 14.26 0.60 11.43
N LEU A 16 14.97 1.64 11.88
CA LEU A 16 14.80 3.01 11.46
C LEU A 16 15.86 3.35 10.41
N LEU A 17 15.47 3.95 9.31
CA LEU A 17 16.43 4.49 8.36
C LEU A 17 17.01 5.82 8.87
N ASN A 18 18.28 6.07 8.56
CA ASN A 18 18.86 7.39 8.69
C ASN A 18 18.23 8.39 7.71
N ALA A 19 18.51 9.67 7.84
CA ALA A 19 17.84 10.74 7.11
C ALA A 19 17.94 10.60 5.57
N ASP A 20 19.08 10.15 5.07
CA ASP A 20 19.33 9.95 3.63
C ASP A 20 18.95 8.55 3.11
N ALA A 21 18.38 7.70 3.98
CA ALA A 21 17.96 6.34 3.68
C ALA A 21 19.09 5.46 3.09
N THR A 22 20.32 5.64 3.56
CA THR A 22 21.49 4.84 3.15
C THR A 22 21.86 3.74 4.15
N ALA A 23 21.33 3.84 5.38
CA ALA A 23 21.60 2.88 6.45
C ALA A 23 20.37 2.64 7.30
N VAL A 24 20.28 1.44 7.87
CA VAL A 24 19.26 1.04 8.83
C VAL A 24 19.84 0.84 10.22
N HIS A 25 19.20 1.40 11.23
CA HIS A 25 19.45 1.20 12.63
C HIS A 25 18.46 0.16 13.17
N PRO A 26 18.89 -1.09 13.43
CA PRO A 26 18.01 -2.13 13.94
C PRO A 26 17.40 -1.73 15.30
N VAL A 27 16.12 -2.05 15.50
CA VAL A 27 15.47 -1.90 16.81
C VAL A 27 15.72 -3.17 17.63
N PRO A 28 16.46 -3.09 18.74
CA PRO A 28 16.81 -4.26 19.52
C PRO A 28 15.57 -4.99 20.06
N GLY A 29 15.56 -6.32 19.97
CA GLY A 29 14.47 -7.14 20.50
C GLY A 29 13.15 -7.08 19.75
N CYS A 30 13.14 -6.44 18.58
CA CYS A 30 11.95 -6.27 17.73
C CYS A 30 12.14 -7.04 16.43
N ALA A 31 11.38 -8.11 16.23
CA ALA A 31 11.53 -9.01 15.09
C ALA A 31 10.62 -8.67 13.91
N ASP A 32 9.54 -7.91 14.14
CA ASP A 32 8.52 -7.59 13.15
C ASP A 32 7.91 -6.19 13.39
N MET A 33 7.24 -5.69 12.35
CA MET A 33 6.64 -4.35 12.38
C MET A 33 5.46 -4.27 13.35
N GLN A 34 4.71 -5.34 13.55
CA GLN A 34 3.59 -5.38 14.48
C GLN A 34 4.05 -5.14 15.92
N THR A 35 5.15 -5.81 16.31
CA THR A 35 5.82 -5.59 17.60
C THR A 35 6.32 -4.14 17.71
N LEU A 36 6.92 -3.60 16.64
CA LEU A 36 7.38 -2.20 16.61
C LEU A 36 6.25 -1.20 16.81
N ILE A 37 5.12 -1.39 16.14
CA ILE A 37 3.93 -0.54 16.28
C ILE A 37 3.48 -0.52 17.75
N GLY A 38 3.43 -1.68 18.39
CA GLY A 38 3.06 -1.79 19.81
C GLY A 38 4.04 -1.10 20.77
N LEU A 39 5.32 -1.11 20.45
CA LEU A 39 6.38 -0.46 21.25
C LEU A 39 6.55 1.03 20.95
N TRP A 40 6.01 1.52 19.84
CA TRP A 40 6.25 2.87 19.33
C TRP A 40 6.05 3.99 20.35
N PRO A 41 4.96 3.97 21.19
CA PRO A 41 4.72 5.05 22.14
C PRO A 41 5.79 5.20 23.24
N VAL A 42 6.61 4.16 23.46
CA VAL A 42 7.63 4.14 24.52
C VAL A 42 9.05 3.97 23.97
N LEU A 43 9.21 3.86 22.66
CA LEU A 43 10.49 3.65 21.99
C LEU A 43 11.31 4.96 22.00
N ASP A 44 12.54 4.91 22.56
CA ASP A 44 13.51 5.99 22.38
C ASP A 44 14.13 5.92 20.97
N THR A 45 13.44 6.51 20.01
CA THR A 45 13.88 6.55 18.60
C THR A 45 15.22 7.26 18.43
N ALA A 46 15.51 8.25 19.27
CA ALA A 46 16.79 8.95 19.23
C ALA A 46 17.94 8.04 19.71
N ALA A 47 17.69 7.17 20.70
CA ALA A 47 18.68 6.17 21.11
C ALA A 47 18.91 5.14 20.00
N VAL A 48 17.85 4.68 19.32
CA VAL A 48 17.97 3.77 18.18
C VAL A 48 18.82 4.38 17.07
N LEU A 49 18.56 5.63 16.67
CA LEU A 49 19.30 6.33 15.62
C LEU A 49 20.76 6.65 16.00
N ARG A 50 21.14 6.55 17.27
CA ARG A 50 22.53 6.64 17.74
C ARG A 50 23.22 5.27 17.83
N SER A 51 22.50 4.17 17.67
CA SER A 51 23.07 2.81 17.69
C SER A 51 23.85 2.50 16.42
N ALA A 52 24.50 1.32 16.40
CA ALA A 52 25.20 0.86 15.20
C ALA A 52 24.21 0.69 14.04
N ALA A 53 24.59 1.22 12.88
CA ALA A 53 23.82 1.12 11.66
C ALA A 53 24.41 0.03 10.74
N LEU A 54 23.55 -0.53 9.90
CA LEU A 54 23.91 -1.41 8.80
C LEU A 54 23.72 -0.64 7.48
N PRO A 55 24.68 -0.67 6.56
CA PRO A 55 24.45 -0.12 5.22
C PRO A 55 23.23 -0.78 4.58
N LEU A 56 22.36 0.02 3.96
CA LEU A 56 21.11 -0.49 3.38
C LEU A 56 21.35 -1.51 2.27
N GLU A 57 22.45 -1.39 1.54
CA GLU A 57 22.89 -2.33 0.49
C GLU A 57 23.31 -3.73 1.03
N GLN A 58 23.55 -3.86 2.34
CA GLN A 58 23.92 -5.12 2.98
C GLN A 58 22.73 -5.90 3.54
N VAL A 59 21.55 -5.34 3.45
CA VAL A 59 20.30 -5.96 3.92
C VAL A 59 19.33 -6.14 2.75
N ARG A 60 18.48 -7.15 2.83
CA ARG A 60 17.37 -7.31 1.89
C ARG A 60 16.12 -6.71 2.49
N LEU A 61 15.56 -5.66 1.88
CA LEU A 61 14.27 -5.13 2.31
C LEU A 61 13.19 -6.18 2.09
N LEU A 62 12.31 -6.29 3.05
CA LEU A 62 11.04 -7.01 2.97
C LEU A 62 9.89 -6.01 2.84
N ALA A 63 8.70 -6.48 2.53
CA ALA A 63 7.52 -5.64 2.69
C ALA A 63 7.48 -5.13 4.15
N PRO A 64 7.06 -3.88 4.41
CA PRO A 64 7.05 -3.34 5.78
C PRO A 64 6.26 -4.20 6.76
N ILE A 65 5.14 -4.75 6.30
CA ILE A 65 4.34 -5.75 7.02
C ILE A 65 4.19 -6.97 6.09
N PRO A 66 5.14 -7.94 6.11
CA PRO A 66 5.14 -9.05 5.16
C PRO A 66 3.88 -9.93 5.28
N ARG A 67 3.40 -10.12 6.50
CA ARG A 67 2.20 -10.94 6.80
C ARG A 67 1.27 -10.15 7.69
N PRO A 68 0.33 -9.40 7.11
CA PRO A 68 -0.70 -8.70 7.87
C PRO A 68 -1.51 -9.70 8.72
N GLU A 69 -1.81 -9.34 9.96
CA GLU A 69 -2.64 -10.18 10.85
C GLU A 69 -4.08 -10.27 10.37
N GLN A 70 -4.53 -9.27 9.62
CA GLN A 70 -5.87 -9.19 9.03
C GLN A 70 -5.73 -8.91 7.54
N ASP A 71 -6.76 -9.27 6.76
CA ASP A 71 -6.84 -8.88 5.36
C ASP A 71 -6.74 -7.35 5.22
N VAL A 72 -6.13 -6.87 4.14
CA VAL A 72 -6.08 -5.43 3.83
C VAL A 72 -7.48 -4.95 3.49
N ILE A 73 -7.91 -3.87 4.13
CA ILE A 73 -9.14 -3.17 3.77
C ILE A 73 -8.83 -2.26 2.58
N CYS A 74 -9.56 -2.41 1.49
CA CYS A 74 -9.33 -1.63 0.28
C CYS A 74 -10.55 -0.79 -0.08
N LEU A 75 -10.31 0.40 -0.63
CA LEU A 75 -11.33 1.21 -1.28
C LEU A 75 -11.36 0.89 -2.76
N GLY A 76 -12.55 0.66 -3.31
CA GLY A 76 -12.74 0.39 -4.73
C GLY A 76 -12.50 1.62 -5.58
N ILE A 77 -13.49 2.49 -5.71
CA ILE A 77 -13.39 3.69 -6.53
C ILE A 77 -13.25 4.90 -5.61
N ASN A 78 -12.03 5.45 -5.51
CA ASN A 78 -11.76 6.59 -4.65
C ASN A 78 -11.13 7.79 -5.38
N TYR A 79 -11.15 7.79 -6.73
CA TYR A 79 -10.75 8.92 -7.58
C TYR A 79 -11.79 9.11 -8.68
N PHE A 80 -12.25 10.34 -8.88
CA PHE A 80 -13.29 10.64 -9.88
C PHE A 80 -12.90 10.26 -11.31
N ASP A 81 -11.65 10.46 -11.69
CA ASP A 81 -11.19 10.14 -13.03
C ASP A 81 -11.07 8.63 -13.26
N HIS A 82 -10.70 7.85 -12.21
CA HIS A 82 -10.76 6.40 -12.26
C HIS A 82 -12.21 5.88 -12.34
N ALA A 83 -13.17 6.53 -11.69
CA ALA A 83 -14.59 6.20 -11.84
C ALA A 83 -15.05 6.34 -13.29
N LYS A 84 -14.74 7.46 -13.96
CA LYS A 84 -15.05 7.69 -15.38
C LYS A 84 -14.35 6.67 -16.29
N GLU A 85 -13.08 6.37 -16.02
CA GLU A 85 -12.32 5.36 -16.74
C GLU A 85 -12.99 3.98 -16.64
N SER A 86 -13.34 3.55 -15.43
CA SER A 86 -13.99 2.28 -15.15
C SER A 86 -15.38 2.19 -15.81
N GLU A 87 -16.17 3.25 -15.78
CA GLU A 87 -17.47 3.34 -16.46
C GLU A 87 -17.33 3.16 -17.98
N ARG A 88 -16.35 3.83 -18.58
CA ARG A 88 -16.07 3.74 -20.01
C ARG A 88 -15.73 2.31 -20.45
N VAL A 89 -14.94 1.60 -19.64
CA VAL A 89 -14.46 0.26 -19.98
C VAL A 89 -15.52 -0.82 -19.71
N THR A 90 -16.23 -0.73 -18.59
CA THR A 90 -17.14 -1.81 -18.18
C THR A 90 -18.55 -1.64 -18.73
N GLY A 91 -18.91 -0.43 -19.20
CA GLY A 91 -20.29 -0.09 -19.62
C GLY A 91 -21.32 -0.21 -18.49
N LYS A 92 -20.88 -0.57 -17.31
CA LYS A 92 -21.71 -0.68 -16.11
C LYS A 92 -21.28 0.49 -15.23
N GLY A 93 -22.06 1.58 -15.24
CA GLY A 93 -21.73 2.77 -14.48
C GLY A 93 -21.21 2.45 -13.08
N ALA A 94 -19.90 2.30 -12.97
CA ALA A 94 -19.22 2.43 -11.71
C ALA A 94 -19.23 3.94 -11.42
N LYS A 95 -20.42 4.49 -11.09
CA LYS A 95 -20.50 5.88 -10.64
C LYS A 95 -19.55 6.04 -9.48
N ALA A 96 -18.83 7.16 -9.51
CA ALA A 96 -18.16 7.60 -8.30
C ALA A 96 -19.17 7.51 -7.16
N PRO A 97 -18.81 6.91 -6.01
CA PRO A 97 -19.76 6.73 -4.91
C PRO A 97 -20.19 8.12 -4.43
N ASP A 98 -21.49 8.40 -4.58
CA ASP A 98 -22.06 9.71 -4.23
C ASP A 98 -22.18 9.91 -2.71
N THR A 99 -22.13 8.84 -1.91
CA THR A 99 -22.49 8.91 -0.49
C THR A 99 -21.55 8.13 0.43
N PHE A 100 -21.12 6.92 0.05
CA PHE A 100 -20.31 6.03 0.89
C PHE A 100 -19.21 5.34 0.07
N PRO A 101 -18.04 5.07 0.69
CA PRO A 101 -16.98 4.31 0.05
C PRO A 101 -17.42 2.89 -0.32
N ILE A 102 -16.83 2.35 -1.39
CA ILE A 102 -16.93 0.93 -1.72
C ILE A 102 -15.76 0.23 -1.04
N TYR A 103 -16.03 -0.61 -0.06
CA TYR A 103 -15.01 -1.40 0.61
C TYR A 103 -14.96 -2.82 0.08
N PHE A 104 -13.74 -3.35 -0.02
CA PHE A 104 -13.52 -4.77 -0.24
C PHE A 104 -12.30 -5.24 0.57
N SER A 105 -12.16 -6.54 0.72
CA SER A 105 -11.04 -7.17 1.42
C SER A 105 -10.07 -7.75 0.41
N LYS A 106 -8.78 -7.57 0.66
CA LYS A 106 -7.68 -8.21 -0.08
C LYS A 106 -6.91 -9.09 0.88
N ARG A 107 -7.02 -10.42 0.68
CA ARG A 107 -6.26 -11.39 1.47
C ARG A 107 -4.81 -11.37 1.03
N VAL A 108 -3.92 -11.32 2.00
CA VAL A 108 -2.47 -11.31 1.77
C VAL A 108 -1.84 -12.46 2.54
N HIS A 109 -1.39 -13.49 1.81
CA HIS A 109 -0.62 -14.56 2.41
C HIS A 109 0.77 -14.06 2.80
N GLU A 110 1.45 -13.42 1.84
CA GLU A 110 2.71 -12.72 2.04
C GLU A 110 2.79 -11.55 1.05
N ALA A 111 3.04 -10.35 1.54
CA ALA A 111 3.19 -9.17 0.71
C ALA A 111 4.53 -9.25 -0.05
N VAL A 112 4.51 -8.86 -1.31
CA VAL A 112 5.72 -8.84 -2.15
C VAL A 112 6.64 -7.72 -1.71
N ALA A 113 7.88 -8.07 -1.42
CA ALA A 113 8.92 -7.13 -1.00
C ALA A 113 9.30 -6.14 -2.12
N PRO A 114 9.87 -4.98 -1.80
CA PRO A 114 10.53 -4.13 -2.79
C PRO A 114 11.58 -4.92 -3.57
N GLY A 115 11.55 -4.83 -4.90
CA GLY A 115 12.41 -5.63 -5.79
C GLY A 115 12.02 -7.10 -5.93
N GLY A 116 10.98 -7.55 -5.25
CA GLY A 116 10.45 -8.91 -5.38
C GLY A 116 9.56 -9.11 -6.60
N ASP A 117 9.20 -10.36 -6.86
CA ASP A 117 8.46 -10.74 -8.06
C ASP A 117 6.94 -10.73 -7.83
N ILE A 118 6.20 -10.11 -8.74
CA ILE A 118 4.75 -10.25 -8.87
C ILE A 118 4.49 -11.55 -9.65
N ASP A 119 3.68 -12.45 -9.09
CA ASP A 119 3.31 -13.68 -9.79
C ASP A 119 2.28 -13.36 -10.89
N SER A 120 2.59 -13.68 -12.13
CA SER A 120 1.69 -13.42 -13.26
C SER A 120 0.47 -14.33 -13.27
N HIS A 121 0.53 -15.50 -12.61
CA HIS A 121 -0.50 -16.51 -12.69
C HIS A 121 -0.95 -16.77 -14.14
N SER A 122 0.00 -16.81 -15.08
CA SER A 122 -0.26 -16.84 -16.53
C SER A 122 -1.04 -18.07 -17.01
N ASP A 123 -1.19 -19.09 -16.15
CA ASP A 123 -2.03 -20.26 -16.37
C ASP A 123 -3.54 -19.96 -16.18
N ILE A 124 -3.90 -18.96 -15.39
CA ILE A 124 -5.29 -18.61 -15.06
C ILE A 124 -5.62 -17.12 -15.25
N VAL A 125 -4.62 -16.25 -15.47
CA VAL A 125 -4.78 -14.81 -15.60
C VAL A 125 -4.22 -14.34 -16.94
N ALA A 126 -5.05 -13.73 -17.78
CA ALA A 126 -4.64 -13.14 -19.06
C ALA A 126 -4.55 -11.61 -19.02
N ASP A 127 -5.05 -10.98 -17.98
CA ASP A 127 -5.30 -9.55 -17.87
C ASP A 127 -4.89 -9.03 -16.49
N LEU A 128 -3.62 -9.23 -16.17
CA LEU A 128 -3.01 -8.72 -14.94
C LEU A 128 -2.82 -7.20 -15.05
N ASP A 129 -3.22 -6.47 -14.02
CA ASP A 129 -3.21 -5.01 -14.00
C ASP A 129 -2.59 -4.47 -12.72
N TYR A 130 -2.04 -3.26 -12.78
CA TYR A 130 -1.41 -2.53 -11.68
C TYR A 130 -2.34 -1.43 -11.15
N GLU A 131 -2.21 -1.12 -9.85
CA GLU A 131 -2.93 -0.04 -9.18
C GLU A 131 -2.04 0.57 -8.09
N ALA A 132 -1.43 1.73 -8.37
CA ALA A 132 -0.66 2.47 -7.36
C ALA A 132 -1.60 3.08 -6.34
N GLU A 133 -1.40 2.77 -5.05
CA GLU A 133 -2.25 3.22 -3.96
C GLU A 133 -1.45 3.71 -2.75
N LEU A 134 -1.97 4.73 -2.07
CA LEU A 134 -1.55 5.07 -0.72
C LEU A 134 -2.14 4.05 0.25
N ALA A 135 -1.29 3.44 1.07
CA ALA A 135 -1.71 2.55 2.14
C ALA A 135 -1.46 3.20 3.51
N VAL A 136 -2.47 3.17 4.36
CA VAL A 136 -2.46 3.69 5.73
C VAL A 136 -2.29 2.54 6.70
N VAL A 137 -1.39 2.66 7.66
CA VAL A 137 -1.19 1.69 8.73
C VAL A 137 -1.71 2.28 10.04
N ILE A 138 -2.61 1.59 10.71
CA ILE A 138 -3.18 2.00 12.00
C ILE A 138 -2.15 1.72 13.12
N GLY A 139 -1.95 2.69 14.01
CA GLY A 139 -0.95 2.63 15.08
C GLY A 139 -1.50 2.29 16.46
N ARG A 140 -2.78 2.56 16.69
CA ARG A 140 -3.45 2.29 17.97
C ARG A 140 -4.89 1.87 17.74
N ARG A 141 -5.45 1.12 18.69
CA ARG A 141 -6.83 0.63 18.60
C ARG A 141 -7.80 1.79 18.37
N ALA A 142 -8.49 1.79 17.23
CA ALA A 142 -9.51 2.77 16.86
C ALA A 142 -10.91 2.13 16.92
N TYR A 143 -11.83 2.77 17.64
CA TYR A 143 -13.22 2.36 17.74
C TYR A 143 -14.10 3.59 18.01
N ASN A 144 -15.07 3.85 17.14
CA ASN A 144 -15.95 5.04 17.19
C ASN A 144 -15.15 6.36 17.27
N VAL A 145 -14.12 6.46 16.44
CA VAL A 145 -13.24 7.63 16.35
C VAL A 145 -13.92 8.71 15.51
N SER A 146 -13.84 9.96 15.96
CA SER A 146 -14.29 11.10 15.16
C SER A 146 -13.33 11.39 14.01
N GLU A 147 -13.82 11.99 12.92
CA GLU A 147 -12.97 12.38 11.80
C GLU A 147 -11.86 13.37 12.22
N ALA A 148 -12.18 14.27 13.16
CA ALA A 148 -11.21 15.24 13.68
C ALA A 148 -10.02 14.59 14.40
N GLU A 149 -10.22 13.41 15.02
CA GLU A 149 -9.21 12.68 15.78
C GLU A 149 -8.57 11.54 14.97
N ALA A 150 -9.14 11.19 13.81
CA ALA A 150 -8.81 9.97 13.07
C ALA A 150 -7.32 9.86 12.72
N LEU A 151 -6.67 10.95 12.31
CA LEU A 151 -5.26 10.94 11.93
C LEU A 151 -4.31 10.67 13.11
N GLU A 152 -4.75 10.88 14.35
CA GLU A 152 -3.97 10.52 15.54
C GLU A 152 -3.84 9.00 15.74
N TYR A 153 -4.64 8.20 15.03
CA TYR A 153 -4.62 6.74 15.07
C TYR A 153 -3.71 6.13 14.02
N VAL A 154 -3.13 6.95 13.13
CA VAL A 154 -2.24 6.50 12.07
C VAL A 154 -0.82 6.31 12.61
N PHE A 155 -0.24 5.15 12.33
CA PHE A 155 1.17 4.86 12.55
C PHE A 155 2.06 5.42 11.45
N GLY A 156 1.60 5.28 10.21
CA GLY A 156 2.32 5.78 9.05
C GLY A 156 1.68 5.36 7.74
N TYR A 157 2.40 5.65 6.67
CA TYR A 157 1.95 5.51 5.29
C TYR A 157 2.98 4.73 4.48
N THR A 158 2.51 3.94 3.54
CA THR A 158 3.34 3.20 2.60
C THR A 158 2.68 3.13 1.23
N ILE A 159 3.37 2.58 0.24
CA ILE A 159 2.81 2.31 -1.09
C ILE A 159 2.32 0.87 -1.11
N LEU A 160 1.16 0.64 -1.70
CA LEU A 160 0.65 -0.65 -2.06
C LEU A 160 0.33 -0.65 -3.56
N ASN A 161 0.77 -1.67 -4.28
CA ASN A 161 0.32 -1.93 -5.64
C ASN A 161 -0.79 -2.99 -5.55
N ASP A 162 -2.06 -2.56 -5.71
CA ASP A 162 -3.21 -3.46 -5.66
C ASP A 162 -3.37 -4.23 -6.98
N VAL A 163 -2.40 -5.11 -7.26
CA VAL A 163 -2.38 -5.90 -8.49
C VAL A 163 -3.66 -6.72 -8.61
N SER A 164 -4.23 -6.70 -9.80
CA SER A 164 -5.59 -7.16 -10.09
C SER A 164 -5.65 -8.11 -11.27
N ALA A 165 -6.23 -9.29 -11.07
CA ALA A 165 -6.60 -10.21 -12.13
C ALA A 165 -8.02 -9.86 -12.64
N ARG A 166 -8.12 -9.02 -13.67
CA ARG A 166 -9.38 -8.34 -14.04
C ARG A 166 -10.50 -9.29 -14.45
N THR A 167 -10.23 -10.32 -15.26
CA THR A 167 -11.26 -11.30 -15.63
C THR A 167 -11.78 -12.02 -14.39
N ILE A 168 -10.90 -12.48 -13.50
CA ILE A 168 -11.29 -13.16 -12.26
C ILE A 168 -12.06 -12.20 -11.34
N GLN A 169 -11.63 -10.96 -11.23
CA GLN A 169 -12.31 -9.89 -10.48
C GLN A 169 -13.76 -9.70 -10.97
N ASN A 170 -13.97 -9.68 -12.30
CA ASN A 170 -15.27 -9.41 -12.91
C ASN A 170 -16.18 -10.63 -13.02
N GLN A 171 -15.64 -11.87 -12.96
CA GLN A 171 -16.40 -13.10 -12.95
C GLN A 171 -17.24 -13.29 -11.68
N HIS A 172 -16.80 -12.70 -10.58
CA HIS A 172 -17.46 -12.80 -9.28
C HIS A 172 -18.18 -11.49 -8.96
N LYS A 173 -19.23 -11.55 -8.15
CA LYS A 173 -19.91 -10.33 -7.66
C LYS A 173 -19.04 -9.50 -6.72
N GLN A 174 -18.14 -10.17 -6.00
CA GLN A 174 -17.17 -9.57 -5.11
C GLN A 174 -15.76 -9.65 -5.72
N TRP A 175 -14.98 -8.59 -5.58
CA TRP A 175 -13.64 -8.50 -6.19
C TRP A 175 -12.59 -9.37 -5.49
N TYR A 176 -12.92 -9.86 -4.31
CA TYR A 176 -12.04 -10.57 -3.38
C TYR A 176 -11.08 -11.56 -4.06
N ARG A 177 -11.58 -12.49 -4.90
CA ARG A 177 -10.73 -13.51 -5.51
C ARG A 177 -9.75 -12.93 -6.53
N GLY A 178 -10.17 -12.00 -7.38
CA GLY A 178 -9.30 -11.36 -8.39
C GLY A 178 -8.24 -10.42 -7.78
N LYS A 179 -8.42 -10.02 -6.54
CA LYS A 179 -7.51 -9.18 -5.77
C LYS A 179 -6.61 -9.97 -4.81
N SER A 180 -6.90 -11.24 -4.52
CA SER A 180 -6.29 -12.00 -3.43
C SER A 180 -5.50 -13.23 -3.88
N LEU A 181 -5.08 -13.29 -5.16
CA LEU A 181 -4.13 -14.32 -5.58
C LEU A 181 -2.77 -14.05 -4.92
N ASP A 182 -2.02 -15.10 -4.61
CA ASP A 182 -0.70 -14.95 -3.99
C ASP A 182 0.24 -14.15 -4.91
N GLY A 183 1.15 -13.38 -4.32
CA GLY A 183 2.08 -12.55 -5.10
C GLY A 183 1.48 -11.29 -5.73
N LEU A 184 0.19 -10.98 -5.51
CA LEU A 184 -0.46 -9.78 -6.08
C LEU A 184 -0.52 -8.57 -5.13
N THR A 185 0.30 -8.56 -4.07
CA THR A 185 0.30 -7.44 -3.11
C THR A 185 1.72 -6.93 -2.84
N PRO A 186 2.36 -6.26 -3.82
CA PRO A 186 3.58 -5.50 -3.53
C PRO A 186 3.30 -4.40 -2.51
N MET A 187 4.17 -4.26 -1.49
CA MET A 187 4.06 -3.25 -0.43
C MET A 187 5.42 -2.71 -0.01
N GLY A 188 5.53 -1.39 0.12
CA GLY A 188 6.76 -0.73 0.55
C GLY A 188 7.01 0.61 -0.15
N PRO A 189 8.26 1.06 -0.25
CA PRO A 189 9.50 0.38 0.18
C PRO A 189 9.69 0.37 1.69
N TRP A 190 9.03 1.26 2.42
CA TRP A 190 9.05 1.43 3.87
C TRP A 190 7.75 2.09 4.36
N ILE A 191 7.56 2.18 5.66
CA ILE A 191 6.53 3.02 6.27
C ILE A 191 7.17 4.37 6.61
N VAL A 192 6.47 5.46 6.27
CA VAL A 192 6.83 6.84 6.65
C VAL A 192 5.85 7.31 7.73
N THR A 193 6.38 7.81 8.84
CA THR A 193 5.54 8.31 9.94
C THR A 193 4.87 9.65 9.61
N PRO A 194 3.76 10.02 10.30
CA PRO A 194 3.01 11.25 10.02
C PRO A 194 3.84 12.53 10.16
N GLU A 195 4.94 12.51 10.93
CA GLU A 195 5.82 13.68 11.07
C GLU A 195 6.62 14.01 9.81
N GLU A 196 6.82 13.02 8.90
CA GLU A 196 7.52 13.23 7.62
C GLU A 196 6.58 13.16 6.41
N PHE A 197 5.31 12.79 6.61
CA PHE A 197 4.32 12.70 5.55
C PHE A 197 2.98 13.24 6.06
N ASP A 198 2.70 14.49 5.78
CA ASP A 198 1.39 15.07 6.10
C ASP A 198 0.39 14.69 5.00
N VAL A 199 -0.48 13.73 5.30
CA VAL A 199 -1.49 13.22 4.35
C VAL A 199 -2.54 14.27 3.96
N ARG A 200 -2.59 15.42 4.63
CA ARG A 200 -3.48 16.54 4.28
C ARG A 200 -2.94 17.39 3.13
N GLU A 201 -1.64 17.29 2.88
CA GLU A 201 -1.00 17.96 1.74
C GLU A 201 -1.11 17.10 0.48
N PRO A 202 -1.15 17.71 -0.72
CA PRO A 202 -1.16 16.98 -1.97
C PRO A 202 0.21 16.33 -2.22
N HIS A 203 0.20 15.03 -2.49
CA HIS A 203 1.39 14.27 -2.88
C HIS A 203 1.19 13.63 -4.25
N CYS A 204 2.17 13.77 -5.14
CA CYS A 204 2.12 13.08 -6.43
C CYS A 204 2.08 11.55 -6.21
N ILE A 205 1.14 10.87 -6.90
CA ILE A 205 1.02 9.41 -6.96
C ILE A 205 1.11 8.97 -8.41
N ARG A 206 2.06 8.07 -8.72
CA ARG A 206 2.38 7.65 -10.10
C ARG A 206 2.64 6.18 -10.19
N SER A 207 2.33 5.61 -11.37
CA SER A 207 2.86 4.32 -11.79
C SER A 207 3.58 4.42 -13.13
N ARG A 208 4.61 3.58 -13.28
CA ARG A 208 5.32 3.36 -14.54
C ARG A 208 5.41 1.87 -14.81
N VAL A 209 5.27 1.51 -16.08
CA VAL A 209 5.53 0.14 -16.56
C VAL A 209 6.61 0.23 -17.63
N ASN A 210 7.74 -0.45 -17.43
CA ASN A 210 8.91 -0.39 -18.29
C ASN A 210 9.36 1.07 -18.57
N GLY A 211 9.29 1.92 -17.56
CA GLY A 211 9.60 3.35 -17.65
C GLY A 211 8.49 4.23 -18.26
N GLU A 212 7.48 3.66 -18.91
CA GLU A 212 6.33 4.42 -19.44
C GLU A 212 5.42 4.89 -18.32
N LEU A 213 5.15 6.19 -18.23
CA LEU A 213 4.21 6.77 -17.28
C LEU A 213 2.79 6.30 -17.60
N ARG A 214 2.12 5.68 -16.64
CA ARG A 214 0.77 5.13 -16.78
C ARG A 214 -0.26 5.89 -15.92
N GLN A 215 0.00 6.01 -14.63
CA GLN A 215 -0.82 6.80 -13.71
C GLN A 215 -0.02 8.06 -13.32
N ASP A 216 -0.69 9.20 -13.28
CA ASP A 216 -0.13 10.48 -12.84
C ASP A 216 -1.25 11.31 -12.20
N SER A 217 -1.24 11.42 -10.88
CA SER A 217 -2.28 12.07 -10.09
C SER A 217 -1.72 12.59 -8.77
N THR A 218 -2.61 13.06 -7.89
CA THR A 218 -2.25 13.56 -6.55
C THR A 218 -3.24 13.04 -5.51
N THR A 219 -2.80 12.90 -4.27
CA THR A 219 -3.58 12.29 -3.18
C THR A 219 -4.76 13.15 -2.71
N ASP A 220 -4.75 14.44 -2.93
CA ASP A 220 -5.86 15.36 -2.63
C ASP A 220 -7.07 15.19 -3.56
N LEU A 221 -6.92 14.46 -4.67
CA LEU A 221 -8.01 14.11 -5.59
C LEU A 221 -8.80 12.87 -5.14
N MET A 222 -8.49 12.29 -3.98
CA MET A 222 -9.31 11.25 -3.36
C MET A 222 -10.72 11.76 -3.06
N ILE A 223 -11.74 10.94 -3.39
CA ILE A 223 -13.15 11.23 -3.07
C ILE A 223 -13.36 11.20 -1.56
N PHE A 224 -12.83 10.16 -0.91
CA PHE A 224 -12.87 9.98 0.54
C PHE A 224 -11.44 10.05 1.09
N HIS A 225 -11.19 11.05 1.92
CA HIS A 225 -9.87 11.25 2.54
C HIS A 225 -9.64 10.31 3.71
N VAL A 226 -8.38 10.10 4.10
CA VAL A 226 -7.95 9.16 5.14
C VAL A 226 -8.71 9.34 6.45
N ALA A 227 -8.89 10.58 6.92
CA ALA A 227 -9.58 10.85 8.17
C ALA A 227 -11.05 10.38 8.16
N TYR A 228 -11.77 10.67 7.07
CA TYR A 228 -13.14 10.20 6.87
C TYR A 228 -13.20 8.67 6.87
N VAL A 229 -12.32 8.00 6.13
CA VAL A 229 -12.31 6.54 5.99
C VAL A 229 -12.06 5.86 7.35
N ILE A 230 -11.10 6.34 8.14
CA ILE A 230 -10.84 5.80 9.48
C ILE A 230 -12.06 6.02 10.40
N ALA A 231 -12.64 7.21 10.39
CA ALA A 231 -13.81 7.52 11.20
C ALA A 231 -15.00 6.62 10.83
N GLU A 232 -15.28 6.48 9.54
CA GLU A 232 -16.39 5.68 9.02
C GLU A 232 -16.21 4.20 9.33
N LEU A 233 -15.04 3.62 9.02
CA LEU A 233 -14.72 2.21 9.32
C LEU A 233 -14.75 1.92 10.83
N SER A 234 -14.23 2.84 11.65
CA SER A 234 -14.19 2.62 13.09
C SER A 234 -15.55 2.68 13.77
N ARG A 235 -16.59 3.17 13.06
CA ARG A 235 -17.95 3.22 13.59
C ARG A 235 -18.55 1.83 13.72
N GLY A 236 -18.43 1.25 14.90
CA GLY A 236 -18.92 -0.09 15.22
C GLY A 236 -17.97 -1.24 14.84
N MET A 237 -16.85 -0.95 14.18
CA MET A 237 -15.80 -1.91 13.85
C MET A 237 -14.48 -1.48 14.50
N THR A 238 -13.78 -2.41 15.16
CA THR A 238 -12.47 -2.09 15.75
C THR A 238 -11.37 -2.22 14.70
N LEU A 239 -10.60 -1.15 14.49
CA LEU A 239 -9.34 -1.20 13.76
C LEU A 239 -8.22 -1.41 14.77
N LEU A 240 -7.47 -2.50 14.61
CA LEU A 240 -6.35 -2.86 15.50
C LEU A 240 -5.05 -2.18 15.02
N PRO A 241 -4.04 -1.98 15.89
CA PRO A 241 -2.70 -1.61 15.45
C PRO A 241 -2.21 -2.58 14.38
N GLY A 242 -1.59 -2.07 13.32
CA GLY A 242 -1.16 -2.87 12.17
C GLY A 242 -2.24 -3.14 11.12
N THR A 243 -3.52 -2.76 11.33
CA THR A 243 -4.53 -2.78 10.26
C THR A 243 -4.06 -1.89 9.10
N ILE A 244 -4.15 -2.41 7.88
CA ILE A 244 -3.77 -1.71 6.65
C ILE A 244 -5.04 -1.33 5.89
N ILE A 245 -5.10 -0.06 5.47
CA ILE A 245 -6.19 0.48 4.64
C ILE A 245 -5.56 1.00 3.35
N SER A 246 -5.90 0.41 2.21
CA SER A 246 -5.48 0.86 0.88
C SER A 246 -6.54 1.80 0.31
N MET A 247 -6.09 3.00 -0.08
CA MET A 247 -6.97 4.16 -0.28
C MET A 247 -7.54 4.28 -1.69
N GLY A 248 -7.35 3.27 -2.54
CA GLY A 248 -7.79 3.29 -3.93
C GLY A 248 -6.78 3.94 -4.87
N THR A 249 -6.95 3.67 -6.16
CA THR A 249 -6.02 4.06 -7.23
C THR A 249 -6.57 5.16 -8.12
N PRO A 250 -5.73 6.06 -8.68
CA PRO A 250 -6.13 7.02 -9.71
C PRO A 250 -6.30 6.36 -11.08
N ALA A 251 -6.80 7.12 -12.06
CA ALA A 251 -6.89 6.72 -13.46
C ALA A 251 -5.52 6.41 -14.07
N GLY A 252 -5.50 5.65 -15.17
CA GLY A 252 -4.30 5.22 -15.89
C GLY A 252 -3.94 3.77 -15.61
N VAL A 253 -4.85 2.97 -15.03
CA VAL A 253 -4.70 1.53 -14.92
C VAL A 253 -4.71 0.86 -16.30
N GLY A 254 -4.12 -0.31 -16.43
CA GLY A 254 -3.95 -1.00 -17.72
C GLY A 254 -5.27 -1.23 -18.46
N MET A 255 -6.35 -1.57 -17.75
CA MET A 255 -7.68 -1.73 -18.34
C MET A 255 -8.24 -0.44 -18.94
N GLY A 256 -7.75 0.72 -18.50
CA GLY A 256 -8.23 2.03 -18.95
C GLY A 256 -7.73 2.45 -20.33
N PHE A 257 -6.75 1.79 -20.90
CA PHE A 257 -6.22 2.09 -22.23
C PHE A 257 -7.05 1.45 -23.34
N ASP A 258 -6.92 1.96 -24.56
CA ASP A 258 -7.50 1.38 -25.76
C ASP A 258 -6.42 1.27 -26.87
N PRO A 259 -5.93 0.02 -27.16
CA PRO A 259 -6.23 -1.24 -26.49
C PRO A 259 -5.70 -1.29 -25.05
N PRO A 260 -6.26 -2.16 -24.17
CA PRO A 260 -5.77 -2.35 -22.81
C PRO A 260 -4.28 -2.71 -22.75
N LYS A 261 -3.59 -2.24 -21.71
CA LYS A 261 -2.16 -2.45 -21.49
C LYS A 261 -1.93 -3.29 -20.24
N TRP A 262 -2.08 -4.61 -20.39
CA TRP A 262 -1.87 -5.56 -19.31
C TRP A 262 -0.40 -5.72 -18.94
N LEU A 263 -0.15 -6.24 -17.75
CA LEU A 263 1.17 -6.68 -17.31
C LEU A 263 1.48 -8.08 -17.84
N HIS A 264 2.73 -8.27 -18.25
CA HIS A 264 3.25 -9.53 -18.77
C HIS A 264 4.54 -9.93 -18.04
N PRO A 265 4.89 -11.24 -18.00
CA PRO A 265 6.17 -11.66 -17.48
C PRO A 265 7.34 -10.88 -18.13
N GLY A 266 8.21 -10.37 -17.27
CA GLY A 266 9.34 -9.51 -17.65
C GLY A 266 9.07 -8.00 -17.48
N ASP A 267 7.83 -7.58 -17.30
CA ASP A 267 7.52 -6.16 -17.07
C ASP A 267 8.01 -5.70 -15.69
N GLU A 268 8.62 -4.52 -15.66
CA GLU A 268 8.92 -3.78 -14.43
C GLU A 268 7.80 -2.80 -14.11
N VAL A 269 7.29 -2.85 -12.90
CA VAL A 269 6.25 -1.95 -12.39
C VAL A 269 6.84 -1.11 -11.27
N ALA A 270 6.80 0.22 -11.40
CA ALA A 270 7.24 1.17 -10.39
C ALA A 270 6.07 2.04 -9.95
N CYS A 271 5.63 1.90 -8.70
CA CYS A 271 4.65 2.75 -8.05
C CYS A 271 5.37 3.75 -7.14
N SER A 272 5.08 5.04 -7.26
CA SER A 272 5.74 6.09 -6.48
C SER A 272 4.75 7.04 -5.86
N ILE A 273 5.03 7.45 -4.61
CA ILE A 273 4.32 8.53 -3.92
C ILE A 273 5.37 9.50 -3.39
N GLU A 274 5.17 10.78 -3.71
CA GLU A 274 6.03 11.85 -3.21
C GLU A 274 6.04 11.86 -1.68
N GLY A 275 7.21 12.00 -1.08
CA GLY A 275 7.39 11.93 0.38
C GLY A 275 7.55 10.51 0.94
N ILE A 276 7.09 9.46 0.22
CA ILE A 276 7.31 8.07 0.61
C ILE A 276 8.49 7.47 -0.15
N GLY A 277 8.43 7.44 -1.48
CA GLY A 277 9.47 6.86 -2.32
C GLY A 277 8.91 6.10 -3.51
N THR A 278 9.62 5.05 -3.93
CA THR A 278 9.23 4.21 -5.08
C THR A 278 9.31 2.74 -4.70
N LEU A 279 8.23 2.03 -4.98
CA LEU A 279 8.12 0.58 -4.89
C LEU A 279 8.25 0.00 -6.29
N THR A 280 9.31 -0.76 -6.56
CA THR A 280 9.56 -1.37 -7.87
C THR A 280 9.52 -2.89 -7.75
N ASN A 281 8.86 -3.55 -8.68
CA ASN A 281 8.70 -5.00 -8.74
C ASN A 281 8.76 -5.49 -10.19
N THR A 282 9.07 -6.76 -10.39
CA THR A 282 9.09 -7.40 -11.72
C THR A 282 8.01 -8.46 -11.78
N VAL A 283 7.31 -8.57 -12.90
CA VAL A 283 6.31 -9.61 -13.16
C VAL A 283 7.01 -10.89 -13.61
N ARG A 284 6.64 -12.04 -13.04
CA ARG A 284 7.19 -13.35 -13.42
C ARG A 284 6.13 -14.41 -13.65
#